data_b36baceb68df6279628b917cbb365d35
#
_entry.id   b36baceb68df6279628b917cbb365d35
#
_cell.length_a   1.000
_cell.length_b   1.000
_cell.length_c   1.000
_cell.angle_alpha   90.00
_cell.angle_beta   90.00
_cell.angle_gamma   90.00
#
_symmetry.space_group_name_H-M   'P 1'
#
loop_
_entity.id
_entity.type
_entity.pdbx_description
1 polymer ?
#
loop_
_entity_poly.entity_id
_entity_poly.type
_entity_poly.pdbx_seq_one_letter_code
_entity_poly.pdbx_strand_id
1 'polypeptide(L)'
;MTTTYPRLLKTLSFGTLALVALLLMVATIVEKVHGTEYVTSHIYTSWWMIALWALAAVAGTLYIVRQRMWRRVCTFGLHVALLLILIGALTTHLTGIQGRVHLRQWMPPAKTYYVSDGTERVLPFRIALDNFEVEYYEGTDAPKDYVSHLLITDAQGNTTVGTVAMNKILKHKGYRFYQTSYDADGRGSILSISHDPYGIAITYAGYLLLLVSMVGFFFERKSGFRHLLRTSTLAVRIAAVVGSVCGIIVATVMVLSYTHSDEPLIPVLRSPLLGIHVSVIMMAYVLLFCTLVCGIAAEVQHRRRGDHSRAIGQLYVASRLMLYPALMLLMAGIFIGAVWANVSWGRYWGWDPKEVWALITMLIYAAPLHSRSMPWFARPMALHRYCIVAFLTVLMTYFGVNFLLGGIHSYA
;
A
#
# COMPACT_ATOMS: atom_id res chain seq x y z
N MET A 1 -9.03 -28.23 30.22
CA MET A 1 -8.77 -28.06 28.77
C MET A 1 -9.13 -26.70 28.18
N THR A 2 -9.73 -25.74 28.91
CA THR A 2 -10.30 -24.48 28.38
C THR A 2 -9.34 -23.28 28.28
N THR A 3 -8.18 -23.31 28.89
CA THR A 3 -7.23 -22.17 28.90
C THR A 3 -6.11 -22.23 27.85
N THR A 4 -5.86 -23.39 27.26
CA THR A 4 -4.75 -23.61 26.30
C THR A 4 -5.12 -23.13 24.90
N TYR A 5 -6.36 -23.37 24.49
CA TYR A 5 -6.87 -23.03 23.14
C TYR A 5 -6.81 -21.53 22.79
N PRO A 6 -7.20 -20.59 23.68
CA PRO A 6 -7.11 -19.15 23.38
C PRO A 6 -5.66 -18.64 23.30
N ARG A 7 -4.73 -19.26 24.02
CA ARG A 7 -3.29 -18.92 23.94
C ARG A 7 -2.72 -19.37 22.62
N LEU A 8 -3.02 -20.61 22.20
CA LEU A 8 -2.57 -21.15 20.91
C LEU A 8 -3.05 -20.30 19.74
N LEU A 9 -4.35 -19.96 19.69
CA LEU A 9 -4.94 -19.17 18.60
C LEU A 9 -4.31 -17.76 18.52
N LYS A 10 -4.07 -17.12 19.67
CA LYS A 10 -3.37 -15.84 19.74
C LYS A 10 -1.94 -15.96 19.20
N THR A 11 -1.19 -16.96 19.68
CA THR A 11 0.20 -17.19 19.24
C THR A 11 0.26 -17.48 17.75
N LEU A 12 -0.69 -18.28 17.23
CA LEU A 12 -0.77 -18.60 15.83
C LEU A 12 -1.06 -17.33 15.00
N SER A 13 -2.06 -16.50 15.38
CA SER A 13 -2.42 -15.29 14.64
C SER A 13 -1.29 -14.26 14.58
N PHE A 14 -0.68 -13.93 15.71
CA PHE A 14 0.39 -12.93 15.72
C PHE A 14 1.74 -13.50 15.30
N GLY A 15 2.00 -14.78 15.56
CA GLY A 15 3.23 -15.46 15.15
C GLY A 15 3.32 -15.64 13.63
N THR A 16 2.22 -15.98 12.97
CA THR A 16 2.21 -16.07 11.49
C THR A 16 2.44 -14.71 10.85
N LEU A 17 1.83 -13.63 11.37
CA LEU A 17 2.06 -12.28 10.85
C LEU A 17 3.52 -11.81 11.09
N ALA A 18 4.11 -12.13 12.23
CA ALA A 18 5.51 -11.85 12.49
C ALA A 18 6.45 -12.65 11.58
N LEU A 19 6.13 -13.92 11.30
CA LEU A 19 6.86 -14.76 10.35
C LEU A 19 6.74 -14.21 8.93
N VAL A 20 5.54 -13.79 8.50
CA VAL A 20 5.34 -13.14 7.21
C VAL A 20 6.21 -11.89 7.10
N ALA A 21 6.20 -11.00 8.11
CA ALA A 21 7.01 -9.80 8.09
C ALA A 21 8.52 -10.13 7.97
N LEU A 22 8.99 -11.14 8.70
CA LEU A 22 10.38 -11.59 8.62
C LEU A 22 10.73 -12.15 7.24
N LEU A 23 9.85 -12.98 6.68
CA LEU A 23 10.06 -13.56 5.34
C LEU A 23 10.05 -12.48 4.25
N LEU A 24 9.19 -11.47 4.37
CA LEU A 24 9.18 -10.35 3.47
C LEU A 24 10.49 -9.53 3.54
N MET A 25 11.05 -9.33 4.74
CA MET A 25 12.36 -8.68 4.89
C MET A 25 13.47 -9.49 4.20
N VAL A 26 13.49 -10.79 4.40
CA VAL A 26 14.48 -11.69 3.75
C VAL A 26 14.27 -11.69 2.23
N ALA A 27 13.02 -11.72 1.78
CA ALA A 27 12.69 -11.70 0.35
C ALA A 27 13.26 -10.46 -0.36
N THR A 28 13.19 -9.26 0.25
CA THR A 28 13.77 -8.05 -0.36
C THR A 28 15.30 -8.10 -0.48
N ILE A 29 15.98 -8.82 0.42
CA ILE A 29 17.43 -9.06 0.31
C ILE A 29 17.74 -10.02 -0.85
N VAL A 30 16.95 -11.10 -0.97
CA VAL A 30 17.07 -12.05 -2.09
C VAL A 30 16.76 -11.35 -3.42
N GLU A 31 15.77 -10.43 -3.42
CA GLU A 31 15.41 -9.63 -4.59
C GLU A 31 16.55 -8.76 -5.10
N LYS A 32 17.33 -8.18 -4.19
CA LYS A 32 18.54 -7.42 -4.55
C LYS A 32 19.57 -8.25 -5.33
N VAL A 33 19.64 -9.55 -5.06
CA VAL A 33 20.63 -10.44 -5.66
C VAL A 33 20.12 -11.11 -6.94
N HIS A 34 18.85 -11.55 -6.94
CA HIS A 34 18.27 -12.38 -8.00
C HIS A 34 17.24 -11.65 -8.88
N GLY A 35 16.86 -10.42 -8.51
CA GLY A 35 15.86 -9.62 -9.22
C GLY A 35 14.40 -9.92 -8.79
N THR A 36 13.53 -8.96 -9.14
CA THR A 36 12.10 -8.96 -8.73
C THR A 36 11.33 -10.13 -9.33
N GLU A 37 11.61 -10.52 -10.57
CA GLU A 37 10.90 -11.62 -11.25
C GLU A 37 11.14 -12.97 -10.55
N TYR A 38 12.40 -13.25 -10.17
CA TYR A 38 12.75 -14.45 -9.43
C TYR A 38 12.03 -14.53 -8.10
N VAL A 39 12.07 -13.45 -7.30
CA VAL A 39 11.44 -13.45 -5.96
C VAL A 39 9.93 -13.47 -6.05
N THR A 40 9.35 -12.80 -7.05
CA THR A 40 7.91 -12.85 -7.27
C THR A 40 7.44 -14.28 -7.52
N SER A 41 8.10 -15.02 -8.41
CA SER A 41 7.71 -16.40 -8.76
C SER A 41 8.02 -17.42 -7.67
N HIS A 42 9.16 -17.30 -6.96
CA HIS A 42 9.61 -18.32 -6.01
C HIS A 42 9.23 -18.03 -4.56
N ILE A 43 8.95 -16.77 -4.20
CA ILE A 43 8.63 -16.38 -2.83
C ILE A 43 7.25 -15.74 -2.74
N TYR A 44 7.04 -14.55 -3.33
CA TYR A 44 5.83 -13.76 -3.06
C TYR A 44 4.53 -14.44 -3.54
N THR A 45 4.52 -15.06 -4.72
CA THR A 45 3.35 -15.77 -5.28
C THR A 45 3.43 -17.30 -5.13
N SER A 46 4.43 -17.80 -4.39
CA SER A 46 4.58 -19.23 -4.15
C SER A 46 3.43 -19.80 -3.32
N TRP A 47 3.11 -21.08 -3.55
CA TRP A 47 2.04 -21.77 -2.85
C TRP A 47 2.22 -21.78 -1.32
N TRP A 48 3.45 -21.86 -0.82
CA TRP A 48 3.74 -21.85 0.61
C TRP A 48 3.54 -20.47 1.24
N MET A 49 3.85 -19.38 0.52
CA MET A 49 3.58 -18.02 0.97
C MET A 49 2.07 -17.74 0.99
N ILE A 50 1.35 -18.16 -0.06
CA ILE A 50 -0.12 -18.08 -0.11
C ILE A 50 -0.73 -18.87 1.06
N ALA A 51 -0.24 -20.10 1.34
CA ALA A 51 -0.70 -20.88 2.47
C ALA A 51 -0.44 -20.21 3.82
N LEU A 52 0.70 -19.50 3.97
CA LEU A 52 1.02 -18.74 5.17
C LEU A 52 0.08 -17.54 5.36
N TRP A 53 -0.23 -16.81 4.29
CA TRP A 53 -1.24 -15.74 4.33
C TRP A 53 -2.64 -16.28 4.64
N ALA A 54 -3.03 -17.42 4.06
CA ALA A 54 -4.30 -18.08 4.36
C ALA A 54 -4.36 -18.53 5.83
N LEU A 55 -3.28 -19.08 6.37
CA LEU A 55 -3.18 -19.44 7.78
C LEU A 55 -3.34 -18.21 8.70
N ALA A 56 -2.67 -17.09 8.38
CA ALA A 56 -2.81 -15.84 9.11
C ALA A 56 -4.26 -15.31 9.06
N ALA A 57 -4.90 -15.35 7.89
CA ALA A 57 -6.28 -14.92 7.70
C ALA A 57 -7.27 -15.78 8.49
N VAL A 58 -7.15 -17.12 8.43
CA VAL A 58 -8.02 -18.05 9.17
C VAL A 58 -7.81 -17.92 10.68
N ALA A 59 -6.57 -17.95 11.14
CA ALA A 59 -6.26 -17.79 12.56
C ALA A 59 -6.71 -16.44 13.10
N GLY A 60 -6.49 -15.36 12.33
CA GLY A 60 -6.94 -14.02 12.64
C GLY A 60 -8.46 -13.92 12.72
N THR A 61 -9.19 -14.50 11.77
CA THR A 61 -10.66 -14.53 11.76
C THR A 61 -11.21 -15.27 12.99
N LEU A 62 -10.69 -16.44 13.30
CA LEU A 62 -11.08 -17.20 14.48
C LEU A 62 -10.78 -16.41 15.78
N TYR A 63 -9.66 -15.70 15.83
CA TYR A 63 -9.29 -14.85 16.96
C TYR A 63 -10.25 -13.66 17.09
N ILE A 64 -10.60 -12.98 15.99
CA ILE A 64 -11.57 -11.87 15.94
C ILE A 64 -12.94 -12.32 16.43
N VAL A 65 -13.42 -13.47 15.96
CA VAL A 65 -14.70 -14.06 16.38
C VAL A 65 -14.68 -14.36 17.89
N ARG A 66 -13.64 -15.01 18.37
CA ARG A 66 -13.52 -15.35 19.80
C ARG A 66 -13.46 -14.12 20.71
N GLN A 67 -12.80 -13.05 20.27
CA GLN A 67 -12.74 -11.77 21.01
C GLN A 67 -14.04 -10.97 20.94
N ARG A 68 -15.06 -11.46 20.23
CA ARG A 68 -16.34 -10.78 20.00
C ARG A 68 -16.14 -9.34 19.52
N MET A 69 -15.22 -9.15 18.54
CA MET A 69 -14.82 -7.82 18.07
C MET A 69 -15.96 -7.05 17.40
N TRP A 70 -17.00 -7.73 16.91
CA TRP A 70 -18.22 -7.10 16.36
C TRP A 70 -18.91 -6.13 17.31
N ARG A 71 -18.62 -6.20 18.63
CA ARG A 71 -19.10 -5.21 19.61
C ARG A 71 -18.46 -3.83 19.46
N ARG A 72 -17.43 -3.70 18.63
CA ARG A 72 -16.73 -2.48 18.24
C ARG A 72 -16.73 -2.41 16.73
N VAL A 73 -17.79 -1.80 16.19
CA VAL A 73 -18.15 -1.87 14.76
C VAL A 73 -17.01 -1.40 13.86
N CYS A 74 -16.41 -0.25 14.16
CA CYS A 74 -15.34 0.29 13.32
C CYS A 74 -14.05 -0.52 13.47
N THR A 75 -13.67 -0.92 14.69
CA THR A 75 -12.50 -1.81 14.89
C THR A 75 -12.70 -3.15 14.17
N PHE A 76 -13.90 -3.73 14.22
CA PHE A 76 -14.24 -4.95 13.48
C PHE A 76 -14.18 -4.73 11.97
N GLY A 77 -14.77 -3.62 11.48
CA GLY A 77 -14.76 -3.24 10.09
C GLY A 77 -13.34 -3.12 9.50
N LEU A 78 -12.39 -2.56 10.26
CA LEU A 78 -10.97 -2.51 9.86
C LEU A 78 -10.41 -3.91 9.54
N HIS A 79 -10.66 -4.88 10.41
CA HIS A 79 -10.15 -6.24 10.22
C HIS A 79 -10.87 -6.97 9.07
N VAL A 80 -12.19 -6.79 8.95
CA VAL A 80 -12.96 -7.35 7.83
C VAL A 80 -12.51 -6.75 6.50
N ALA A 81 -12.21 -5.44 6.47
CA ALA A 81 -11.68 -4.77 5.28
C ALA A 81 -10.35 -5.38 4.83
N LEU A 82 -9.41 -5.62 5.76
CA LEU A 82 -8.13 -6.27 5.45
C LEU A 82 -8.33 -7.71 4.94
N LEU A 83 -9.28 -8.46 5.51
CA LEU A 83 -9.63 -9.79 5.01
C LEU A 83 -10.22 -9.74 3.60
N LEU A 84 -11.10 -8.78 3.32
CA LEU A 84 -11.66 -8.58 1.96
C LEU A 84 -10.56 -8.23 0.95
N ILE A 85 -9.59 -7.41 1.34
CA ILE A 85 -8.45 -7.08 0.47
C ILE A 85 -7.63 -8.33 0.17
N LEU A 86 -7.35 -9.18 1.16
CA LEU A 86 -6.65 -10.46 0.95
C LEU A 86 -7.46 -11.42 0.06
N ILE A 87 -8.78 -11.51 0.26
CA ILE A 87 -9.67 -12.33 -0.59
C ILE A 87 -9.67 -11.78 -2.02
N GLY A 88 -9.75 -10.46 -2.19
CA GLY A 88 -9.68 -9.82 -3.49
C GLY A 88 -8.34 -10.10 -4.20
N ALA A 89 -7.23 -9.99 -3.49
CA ALA A 89 -5.89 -10.29 -4.02
C ALA A 89 -5.78 -11.78 -4.44
N LEU A 90 -6.28 -12.69 -3.62
CA LEU A 90 -6.32 -14.12 -3.95
C LEU A 90 -7.22 -14.39 -5.17
N THR A 91 -8.38 -13.73 -5.25
CA THR A 91 -9.29 -13.86 -6.41
C THR A 91 -8.60 -13.34 -7.68
N THR A 92 -7.94 -12.18 -7.63
CA THR A 92 -7.14 -11.67 -8.77
C THR A 92 -6.03 -12.66 -9.16
N HIS A 93 -5.33 -13.25 -8.19
CA HIS A 93 -4.28 -14.24 -8.46
C HIS A 93 -4.82 -15.48 -9.16
N LEU A 94 -6.02 -15.95 -8.81
CA LEU A 94 -6.63 -17.15 -9.36
C LEU A 94 -7.39 -16.92 -10.68
N THR A 95 -7.98 -15.75 -10.88
CA THR A 95 -8.89 -15.48 -12.01
C THR A 95 -8.44 -14.35 -12.92
N GLY A 96 -7.51 -13.52 -12.47
CA GLY A 96 -6.99 -12.39 -13.24
C GLY A 96 -6.04 -12.86 -14.34
N ILE A 97 -6.17 -12.26 -15.51
CA ILE A 97 -5.28 -12.51 -16.65
C ILE A 97 -4.57 -11.20 -16.98
N GLN A 98 -3.26 -11.28 -17.07
CA GLN A 98 -2.42 -10.15 -17.49
C GLN A 98 -1.59 -10.56 -18.70
N GLY A 99 -1.47 -9.64 -19.64
CA GLY A 99 -0.70 -9.89 -20.85
C GLY A 99 -0.28 -8.58 -21.51
N ARG A 100 0.29 -8.71 -22.72
CA ARG A 100 0.74 -7.58 -23.53
C ARG A 100 0.30 -7.76 -24.96
N VAL A 101 0.01 -6.66 -25.63
CA VAL A 101 -0.21 -6.58 -27.08
C VAL A 101 0.72 -5.53 -27.65
N HIS A 102 1.39 -5.88 -28.74
CA HIS A 102 2.18 -4.96 -29.54
C HIS A 102 1.35 -4.56 -30.76
N LEU A 103 1.08 -3.28 -30.92
CA LEU A 103 0.29 -2.71 -32.00
C LEU A 103 1.18 -1.77 -32.82
N ARG A 104 1.06 -1.82 -34.14
CA ARG A 104 1.75 -0.89 -35.04
C ARG A 104 0.77 -0.25 -36.00
N GLN A 105 1.02 0.99 -36.39
CA GLN A 105 0.26 1.69 -37.42
C GLN A 105 0.33 0.87 -38.72
N TRP A 106 -0.78 0.88 -39.46
CA TRP A 106 -0.99 0.19 -40.77
C TRP A 106 -0.86 -1.34 -40.71
N MET A 107 -0.68 -1.94 -39.54
CA MET A 107 -0.74 -3.39 -39.38
C MET A 107 -2.19 -3.86 -39.22
N PRO A 108 -2.51 -5.11 -39.60
CA PRO A 108 -3.83 -5.68 -39.35
C PRO A 108 -4.25 -5.59 -37.89
N PRO A 109 -5.55 -5.37 -37.62
CA PRO A 109 -6.05 -5.34 -36.24
C PRO A 109 -5.73 -6.64 -35.49
N ALA A 110 -5.08 -6.49 -34.34
CA ALA A 110 -4.77 -7.62 -33.47
C ALA A 110 -6.05 -8.21 -32.85
N LYS A 111 -6.13 -9.53 -32.83
CA LYS A 111 -7.20 -10.30 -32.17
C LYS A 111 -6.67 -11.09 -30.99
N THR A 112 -5.37 -11.13 -30.81
CA THR A 112 -4.69 -11.93 -29.79
C THR A 112 -3.74 -11.07 -28.99
N TYR A 113 -3.38 -11.53 -27.80
CA TYR A 113 -2.37 -10.94 -26.93
C TYR A 113 -1.59 -12.03 -26.21
N TYR A 114 -0.36 -11.74 -25.79
CA TYR A 114 0.51 -12.67 -25.08
C TYR A 114 0.39 -12.50 -23.57
N VAL A 115 0.09 -13.59 -22.87
CA VAL A 115 0.12 -13.65 -21.42
C VAL A 115 1.55 -13.78 -20.90
N SER A 116 1.78 -13.48 -19.64
CA SER A 116 3.12 -13.51 -19.01
C SER A 116 3.82 -14.87 -19.08
N ASP A 117 3.09 -15.96 -19.24
CA ASP A 117 3.60 -17.33 -19.42
C ASP A 117 3.97 -17.66 -20.88
N GLY A 118 3.87 -16.69 -21.80
CA GLY A 118 4.13 -16.85 -23.23
C GLY A 118 2.95 -17.43 -24.01
N THR A 119 1.84 -17.76 -23.37
CA THR A 119 0.65 -18.26 -24.08
C THR A 119 -0.09 -17.15 -24.79
N GLU A 120 -0.64 -17.47 -25.96
CA GLU A 120 -1.46 -16.54 -26.73
C GLU A 120 -2.93 -16.70 -26.38
N ARG A 121 -3.61 -15.57 -26.12
CA ARG A 121 -5.04 -15.52 -25.81
C ARG A 121 -5.80 -14.67 -26.81
N VAL A 122 -7.03 -15.06 -27.12
CA VAL A 122 -7.91 -14.37 -28.07
C VAL A 122 -8.73 -13.30 -27.36
N LEU A 123 -8.79 -12.10 -27.94
CA LEU A 123 -9.70 -11.04 -27.52
C LEU A 123 -11.10 -11.25 -28.15
N PRO A 124 -12.19 -10.90 -27.47
CA PRO A 124 -13.55 -10.95 -28.02
C PRO A 124 -13.86 -9.78 -28.99
N PHE A 125 -12.85 -9.02 -29.39
CA PHE A 125 -12.87 -7.90 -30.32
C PHE A 125 -11.51 -7.81 -31.01
N ARG A 126 -11.39 -6.93 -32.00
CA ARG A 126 -10.11 -6.61 -32.66
C ARG A 126 -9.68 -5.22 -32.23
N ILE A 127 -8.35 -5.01 -32.12
CA ILE A 127 -7.76 -3.74 -31.73
C ILE A 127 -6.64 -3.36 -32.70
N ALA A 128 -6.66 -2.13 -33.18
CA ALA A 128 -5.62 -1.57 -34.04
C ALA A 128 -5.11 -0.25 -33.47
N LEU A 129 -3.85 0.06 -33.75
CA LEU A 129 -3.28 1.37 -33.49
C LEU A 129 -3.60 2.30 -34.66
N ASP A 130 -4.35 3.34 -34.42
CA ASP A 130 -4.63 4.40 -35.37
C ASP A 130 -3.46 5.39 -35.43
N ASN A 131 -3.10 5.94 -34.26
CA ASN A 131 -1.96 6.84 -34.12
C ASN A 131 -1.28 6.65 -32.77
N PHE A 132 0.02 6.90 -32.73
CA PHE A 132 0.81 7.03 -31.50
C PHE A 132 1.53 8.36 -31.54
N GLU A 133 1.49 9.09 -30.44
CA GLU A 133 2.17 10.37 -30.31
C GLU A 133 2.83 10.52 -28.93
N VAL A 134 3.94 11.22 -28.92
CA VAL A 134 4.62 11.66 -27.69
C VAL A 134 4.31 13.15 -27.53
N GLU A 135 3.61 13.48 -26.46
CA GLU A 135 3.46 14.89 -26.08
C GLU A 135 4.71 15.34 -25.34
N TYR A 136 5.21 16.52 -25.65
CA TYR A 136 6.37 17.12 -25.00
C TYR A 136 5.97 18.32 -24.14
N TYR A 137 6.79 18.64 -23.16
CA TYR A 137 6.67 19.92 -22.45
C TYR A 137 7.04 21.06 -23.40
N GLU A 138 6.33 22.17 -23.29
CA GLU A 138 6.52 23.32 -24.15
C GLU A 138 7.97 23.83 -24.11
N GLY A 139 8.60 23.94 -25.29
CA GLY A 139 9.99 24.39 -25.43
C GLY A 139 11.06 23.39 -24.98
N THR A 140 10.72 22.11 -24.80
CA THR A 140 11.67 21.07 -24.34
C THR A 140 11.53 19.76 -25.14
N ASP A 141 12.54 18.89 -25.07
CA ASP A 141 12.49 17.51 -25.58
C ASP A 141 12.04 16.50 -24.50
N ALA A 142 11.63 16.98 -23.33
CA ALA A 142 11.17 16.12 -22.23
C ALA A 142 9.73 15.62 -22.49
N PRO A 143 9.49 14.29 -22.48
CA PRO A 143 8.16 13.75 -22.74
C PRO A 143 7.21 14.07 -21.58
N LYS A 144 6.03 14.58 -21.95
CA LYS A 144 4.94 14.94 -21.03
C LYS A 144 3.89 13.83 -20.93
N ASP A 145 3.60 13.15 -22.05
CA ASP A 145 2.71 12.00 -22.09
C ASP A 145 3.04 11.10 -23.29
N TYR A 146 2.56 9.86 -23.24
CA TYR A 146 2.60 8.89 -24.34
C TYR A 146 1.18 8.48 -24.65
N VAL A 147 0.68 8.83 -25.84
CA VAL A 147 -0.72 8.70 -26.20
C VAL A 147 -0.89 7.74 -27.36
N SER A 148 -1.67 6.67 -27.14
CA SER A 148 -2.06 5.72 -28.18
C SER A 148 -3.55 5.89 -28.52
N HIS A 149 -3.85 6.22 -29.77
CA HIS A 149 -5.19 6.25 -30.33
C HIS A 149 -5.52 4.88 -30.93
N LEU A 150 -6.61 4.27 -30.49
CA LEU A 150 -6.95 2.89 -30.79
C LEU A 150 -8.29 2.80 -31.50
N LEU A 151 -8.38 1.92 -32.48
CA LEU A 151 -9.62 1.50 -33.10
C LEU A 151 -9.99 0.11 -32.55
N ILE A 152 -11.17 0.02 -31.93
CA ILE A 152 -11.68 -1.24 -31.38
C ILE A 152 -12.88 -1.65 -32.20
N THR A 153 -12.79 -2.81 -32.89
CA THR A 153 -13.84 -3.36 -33.72
C THR A 153 -14.46 -4.58 -33.06
N ASP A 154 -15.75 -4.52 -32.78
CA ASP A 154 -16.49 -5.64 -32.19
C ASP A 154 -16.74 -6.79 -33.20
N ALA A 155 -17.41 -7.87 -32.75
CA ALA A 155 -17.74 -9.01 -33.60
C ALA A 155 -18.79 -8.68 -34.66
N GLN A 156 -19.54 -7.59 -34.50
CA GLN A 156 -20.55 -7.09 -35.41
C GLN A 156 -19.97 -6.12 -36.44
N GLY A 157 -18.70 -5.76 -36.35
CA GLY A 157 -18.02 -4.84 -37.26
C GLY A 157 -18.13 -3.36 -36.84
N ASN A 158 -18.78 -3.03 -35.71
CA ASN A 158 -18.82 -1.66 -35.22
C ASN A 158 -17.47 -1.25 -34.66
N THR A 159 -16.95 -0.12 -35.09
CA THR A 159 -15.69 0.42 -34.67
C THR A 159 -15.89 1.59 -33.71
N THR A 160 -15.23 1.54 -32.56
CA THR A 160 -15.18 2.61 -31.57
C THR A 160 -13.76 3.11 -31.43
N VAL A 161 -13.58 4.42 -31.24
CA VAL A 161 -12.28 5.04 -30.97
C VAL A 161 -12.04 5.04 -29.46
N GLY A 162 -10.83 4.70 -29.06
CA GLY A 162 -10.38 4.75 -27.68
C GLY A 162 -9.01 5.39 -27.58
N THR A 163 -8.70 5.99 -26.44
CA THR A 163 -7.38 6.57 -26.16
C THR A 163 -6.80 5.95 -24.90
N VAL A 164 -5.55 5.52 -24.97
CA VAL A 164 -4.75 5.09 -23.84
C VAL A 164 -3.57 6.05 -23.68
N ALA A 165 -3.35 6.57 -22.49
CA ALA A 165 -2.19 7.40 -22.18
C ALA A 165 -1.64 7.05 -20.79
N MET A 166 -0.51 7.64 -20.40
CA MET A 166 0.00 7.44 -19.03
C MET A 166 -1.05 7.93 -18.03
N ASN A 167 -1.33 7.13 -17.01
CA ASN A 167 -2.38 7.39 -16.01
C ASN A 167 -3.82 7.49 -16.57
N LYS A 168 -4.05 7.18 -17.85
CA LYS A 168 -5.36 7.17 -18.50
C LYS A 168 -5.61 5.83 -19.18
N ILE A 169 -6.35 4.96 -18.49
CA ILE A 169 -6.65 3.61 -18.98
C ILE A 169 -7.86 3.59 -19.89
N LEU A 170 -7.82 2.73 -20.90
CA LEU A 170 -9.00 2.40 -21.72
C LEU A 170 -9.65 1.12 -21.16
N LYS A 171 -10.96 1.16 -20.99
CA LYS A 171 -11.76 0.00 -20.55
C LYS A 171 -12.72 -0.40 -21.65
N HIS A 172 -12.68 -1.68 -22.07
CA HIS A 172 -13.61 -2.21 -23.06
C HIS A 172 -13.95 -3.68 -22.77
N LYS A 173 -15.23 -4.01 -22.60
CA LYS A 173 -15.75 -5.38 -22.31
C LYS A 173 -15.02 -6.11 -21.19
N GLY A 174 -14.71 -5.41 -20.09
CA GLY A 174 -13.99 -5.98 -18.93
C GLY A 174 -12.47 -6.01 -19.07
N TYR A 175 -11.93 -5.76 -20.24
CA TYR A 175 -10.50 -5.58 -20.49
C TYR A 175 -10.08 -4.14 -20.18
N ARG A 176 -8.86 -3.99 -19.68
CA ARG A 176 -8.21 -2.73 -19.37
C ARG A 176 -6.89 -2.66 -20.10
N PHE A 177 -6.62 -1.55 -20.77
CA PHE A 177 -5.41 -1.30 -21.55
C PHE A 177 -4.62 -0.18 -20.91
N TYR A 178 -3.30 -0.37 -20.79
CA TYR A 178 -2.37 0.54 -20.16
C TYR A 178 -1.18 0.77 -21.08
N GLN A 179 -0.72 2.02 -21.19
CA GLN A 179 0.49 2.37 -21.92
C GLN A 179 1.71 1.83 -21.17
N THR A 180 2.54 1.03 -21.85
CA THR A 180 3.71 0.41 -21.22
C THR A 180 5.01 0.83 -21.88
N SER A 181 5.06 0.77 -23.21
CA SER A 181 6.24 1.11 -24.00
C SER A 181 5.81 1.48 -25.43
N TYR A 182 6.77 1.87 -26.25
CA TYR A 182 6.54 2.20 -27.67
C TYR A 182 7.79 1.85 -28.48
N ASP A 183 7.63 1.76 -29.80
CA ASP A 183 8.72 1.50 -30.72
C ASP A 183 9.58 2.76 -30.95
N ALA A 184 10.87 2.60 -31.10
CA ALA A 184 11.81 3.70 -31.29
C ALA A 184 11.52 4.57 -32.53
N ASP A 185 10.80 4.02 -33.52
CA ASP A 185 10.37 4.74 -34.72
C ASP A 185 9.07 5.56 -34.52
N GLY A 186 8.49 5.53 -33.32
CA GLY A 186 7.24 6.24 -32.98
C GLY A 186 6.00 5.69 -33.68
N ARG A 187 6.05 4.51 -34.31
CA ARG A 187 4.95 3.92 -35.10
C ARG A 187 4.32 2.70 -34.46
N GLY A 188 4.79 2.31 -33.31
CA GLY A 188 4.25 1.18 -32.56
C GLY A 188 4.08 1.49 -31.10
N SER A 189 3.11 0.85 -30.49
CA SER A 189 2.78 0.95 -29.07
C SER A 189 2.65 -0.43 -28.45
N ILE A 190 3.22 -0.61 -27.28
CA ILE A 190 3.10 -1.83 -26.48
C ILE A 190 2.17 -1.50 -25.32
N LEU A 191 1.05 -2.18 -25.29
CA LEU A 191 0.04 -2.02 -24.24
C LEU A 191 0.01 -3.23 -23.33
N SER A 192 -0.02 -3.02 -22.02
CA SER A 192 -0.41 -4.05 -21.08
C SER A 192 -1.93 -4.22 -21.06
N ILE A 193 -2.37 -5.47 -21.00
CA ILE A 193 -3.77 -5.86 -20.93
C ILE A 193 -4.00 -6.52 -19.58
N SER A 194 -5.08 -6.11 -18.90
CA SER A 194 -5.54 -6.76 -17.67
C SER A 194 -7.04 -7.08 -17.80
N HIS A 195 -7.39 -8.32 -17.49
CA HIS A 195 -8.77 -8.78 -17.37
C HIS A 195 -8.96 -9.44 -16.01
N ASP A 196 -9.59 -8.73 -15.09
CA ASP A 196 -9.90 -9.20 -13.74
C ASP A 196 -11.36 -8.83 -13.43
N PRO A 197 -12.30 -9.74 -13.70
CA PRO A 197 -13.73 -9.46 -13.56
C PRO A 197 -14.19 -9.38 -12.10
N TYR A 198 -13.53 -10.04 -11.17
CA TYR A 198 -14.01 -10.23 -9.80
C TYR A 198 -13.08 -9.62 -8.74
N GLY A 199 -11.78 -9.87 -8.83
CA GLY A 199 -10.82 -9.52 -7.77
C GLY A 199 -10.75 -8.01 -7.52
N ILE A 200 -10.80 -7.22 -8.60
CA ILE A 200 -10.81 -5.75 -8.52
C ILE A 200 -12.00 -5.25 -7.69
N ALA A 201 -13.21 -5.74 -7.96
CA ALA A 201 -14.42 -5.28 -7.26
C ALA A 201 -14.37 -5.62 -5.76
N ILE A 202 -13.92 -6.82 -5.40
CA ILE A 202 -13.76 -7.26 -4.01
C ILE A 202 -12.71 -6.40 -3.30
N THR A 203 -11.57 -6.16 -3.94
CA THR A 203 -10.48 -5.34 -3.38
C THR A 203 -10.92 -3.89 -3.12
N TYR A 204 -11.62 -3.27 -4.08
CA TYR A 204 -12.14 -1.91 -3.91
C TYR A 204 -13.23 -1.83 -2.85
N ALA A 205 -14.09 -2.85 -2.71
CA ALA A 205 -15.04 -2.94 -1.59
C ALA A 205 -14.30 -2.98 -0.24
N GLY A 206 -13.18 -3.74 -0.17
CA GLY A 206 -12.28 -3.75 0.97
C GLY A 206 -11.69 -2.37 1.27
N TYR A 207 -11.20 -1.63 0.27
CA TYR A 207 -10.66 -0.27 0.44
C TYR A 207 -11.70 0.72 0.94
N LEU A 208 -12.92 0.66 0.40
CA LEU A 208 -14.02 1.52 0.86
C LEU A 208 -14.39 1.22 2.31
N LEU A 209 -14.54 -0.07 2.66
CA LEU A 209 -14.84 -0.47 4.04
C LEU A 209 -13.70 -0.07 4.99
N LEU A 210 -12.45 -0.19 4.56
CA LEU A 210 -11.28 0.24 5.33
C LEU A 210 -11.34 1.74 5.63
N LEU A 211 -11.54 2.56 4.60
CA LEU A 211 -11.61 4.02 4.74
C LEU A 211 -12.75 4.44 5.70
N VAL A 212 -13.95 3.91 5.49
CA VAL A 212 -15.13 4.19 6.35
C VAL A 212 -14.84 3.76 7.79
N SER A 213 -14.26 2.57 7.97
CA SER A 213 -13.93 2.05 9.30
C SER A 213 -12.83 2.84 10.00
N MET A 214 -11.83 3.34 9.25
CA MET A 214 -10.75 4.18 9.78
C MET A 214 -11.31 5.51 10.29
N VAL A 215 -12.13 6.18 9.49
CA VAL A 215 -12.79 7.43 9.90
C VAL A 215 -13.69 7.18 11.11
N GLY A 216 -14.56 6.17 11.04
CA GLY A 216 -15.48 5.82 12.11
C GLY A 216 -14.79 5.44 13.42
N PHE A 217 -13.58 4.85 13.37
CA PHE A 217 -12.81 4.48 14.55
C PHE A 217 -12.51 5.66 15.48
N PHE A 218 -12.24 6.85 14.93
CA PHE A 218 -12.00 8.05 15.73
C PHE A 218 -13.28 8.55 16.44
N PHE A 219 -14.46 8.21 15.91
CA PHE A 219 -15.75 8.58 16.50
C PHE A 219 -16.35 7.47 17.39
N GLU A 220 -15.85 6.25 17.29
CA GLU A 220 -16.34 5.11 18.07
C GLU A 220 -16.08 5.31 19.57
N ARG A 221 -17.16 5.38 20.38
CA ARG A 221 -17.06 5.67 21.83
C ARG A 221 -16.20 4.69 22.61
N LYS A 222 -16.12 3.44 22.17
CA LYS A 222 -15.35 2.35 22.79
C LYS A 222 -13.96 2.16 22.18
N SER A 223 -13.52 3.05 21.27
CA SER A 223 -12.19 2.96 20.67
C SER A 223 -11.10 3.26 21.70
N GLY A 224 -9.94 2.61 21.53
CA GLY A 224 -8.78 2.86 22.38
C GLY A 224 -8.29 4.31 22.29
N PHE A 225 -8.40 4.91 21.10
CA PHE A 225 -8.05 6.31 20.85
C PHE A 225 -8.90 7.26 21.72
N ARG A 226 -10.23 7.14 21.66
CA ARG A 226 -11.10 8.03 22.46
C ARG A 226 -10.95 7.84 23.97
N HIS A 227 -10.66 6.62 24.42
CA HIS A 227 -10.36 6.38 25.83
C HIS A 227 -9.10 7.14 26.23
N LEU A 228 -7.98 7.00 25.48
CA LEU A 228 -6.74 7.73 25.73
C LEU A 228 -6.93 9.25 25.67
N LEU A 229 -7.69 9.74 24.67
CA LEU A 229 -7.93 11.17 24.53
C LEU A 229 -8.68 11.75 25.74
N ARG A 230 -9.64 11.01 26.31
CA ARG A 230 -10.40 11.45 27.50
C ARG A 230 -9.60 11.41 28.78
N THR A 231 -8.69 10.44 28.90
CA THR A 231 -7.91 10.23 30.13
C THR A 231 -6.56 10.96 30.12
N SER A 232 -6.16 11.53 28.97
CA SER A 232 -4.88 12.24 28.82
C SER A 232 -4.93 13.65 29.42
N THR A 233 -3.78 14.12 29.89
CA THR A 233 -3.59 15.50 30.34
C THR A 233 -3.63 16.50 29.18
N LEU A 234 -3.89 17.78 29.47
CA LEU A 234 -3.89 18.83 28.46
C LEU A 234 -2.55 18.90 27.71
N ALA A 235 -1.43 18.81 28.41
CA ALA A 235 -0.09 18.83 27.82
C ALA A 235 0.11 17.71 26.79
N VAL A 236 -0.36 16.49 27.08
CA VAL A 236 -0.29 15.34 26.18
C VAL A 236 -1.18 15.58 24.93
N ARG A 237 -2.37 16.15 25.10
CA ARG A 237 -3.25 16.50 23.96
C ARG A 237 -2.60 17.55 23.07
N ILE A 238 -2.02 18.60 23.68
CA ILE A 238 -1.28 19.64 22.93
C ILE A 238 -0.14 19.02 22.14
N ALA A 239 0.68 18.13 22.74
CA ALA A 239 1.77 17.45 22.04
C ALA A 239 1.27 16.62 20.83
N ALA A 240 0.16 15.90 20.98
CA ALA A 240 -0.44 15.14 19.89
C ALA A 240 -0.99 16.05 18.77
N VAL A 241 -1.61 17.18 19.13
CA VAL A 241 -2.08 18.19 18.16
C VAL A 241 -0.91 18.81 17.41
N VAL A 242 0.15 19.22 18.11
CA VAL A 242 1.37 19.77 17.48
C VAL A 242 1.96 18.79 16.49
N GLY A 243 2.13 17.50 16.86
CA GLY A 243 2.61 16.48 15.94
C GLY A 243 1.71 16.32 14.70
N SER A 244 0.39 16.39 14.88
CA SER A 244 -0.55 16.32 13.76
C SER A 244 -0.47 17.56 12.85
N VAL A 245 -0.33 18.76 13.43
CA VAL A 245 -0.14 20.01 12.67
C VAL A 245 1.18 19.98 11.90
N CYS A 246 2.27 19.51 12.50
CA CYS A 246 3.54 19.32 11.78
C CYS A 246 3.36 18.37 10.60
N GLY A 247 2.62 17.25 10.76
CA GLY A 247 2.32 16.34 9.68
C GLY A 247 1.52 17.00 8.55
N ILE A 248 0.51 17.80 8.89
CA ILE A 248 -0.30 18.54 7.90
C ILE A 248 0.58 19.54 7.14
N ILE A 249 1.46 20.27 7.83
CA ILE A 249 2.38 21.23 7.20
C ILE A 249 3.28 20.50 6.20
N VAL A 250 3.90 19.37 6.59
CA VAL A 250 4.74 18.57 5.69
C VAL A 250 3.95 18.09 4.48
N ALA A 251 2.75 17.55 4.69
CA ALA A 251 1.87 17.10 3.60
C ALA A 251 1.51 18.25 2.66
N THR A 252 1.18 19.44 3.19
CA THR A 252 0.87 20.63 2.40
C THR A 252 2.08 21.10 1.57
N VAL A 253 3.26 21.15 2.18
CA VAL A 253 4.50 21.50 1.46
C VAL A 253 4.76 20.50 0.33
N MET A 254 4.57 19.19 0.56
CA MET A 254 4.73 18.17 -0.48
C MET A 254 3.75 18.36 -1.64
N VAL A 255 2.47 18.64 -1.36
CA VAL A 255 1.48 18.94 -2.41
C VAL A 255 1.88 20.18 -3.20
N LEU A 256 2.23 21.25 -2.53
CA LEU A 256 2.62 22.51 -3.18
C LEU A 256 3.87 22.33 -4.03
N SER A 257 4.90 21.65 -3.53
CA SER A 257 6.12 21.36 -4.29
C SER A 257 5.80 20.52 -5.55
N TYR A 258 4.90 19.54 -5.41
CA TYR A 258 4.50 18.69 -6.54
C TYR A 258 3.70 19.49 -7.60
N THR A 259 2.82 20.40 -7.18
CA THR A 259 1.95 21.17 -8.10
C THR A 259 2.63 22.38 -8.74
N HIS A 260 3.70 22.89 -8.13
CA HIS A 260 4.41 24.09 -8.59
C HIS A 260 5.85 23.79 -9.07
N SER A 261 6.19 22.53 -9.30
CA SER A 261 7.48 22.18 -9.87
C SER A 261 7.50 22.58 -11.35
N ASP A 262 8.40 23.48 -11.72
CA ASP A 262 8.66 23.88 -13.12
C ASP A 262 9.49 22.80 -13.85
N GLU A 263 10.02 21.82 -13.13
CA GLU A 263 10.78 20.73 -13.72
C GLU A 263 9.87 19.73 -14.44
N PRO A 264 10.24 19.28 -15.65
CA PRO A 264 9.46 18.32 -16.40
C PRO A 264 9.45 16.97 -15.68
N LEU A 265 8.29 16.62 -15.12
CA LEU A 265 8.08 15.30 -14.50
C LEU A 265 7.93 14.22 -15.57
N ILE A 266 8.53 13.06 -15.37
CA ILE A 266 8.28 11.90 -16.22
C ILE A 266 6.77 11.57 -16.21
N PRO A 267 6.21 11.11 -17.36
CA PRO A 267 4.76 11.00 -17.54
C PRO A 267 4.02 10.23 -16.44
N VAL A 268 4.60 9.12 -15.96
CA VAL A 268 3.98 8.27 -14.92
C VAL A 268 3.80 9.01 -13.60
N LEU A 269 4.67 9.96 -13.27
CA LEU A 269 4.59 10.74 -12.02
C LEU A 269 3.55 11.86 -12.08
N ARG A 270 3.02 12.19 -13.26
CA ARG A 270 1.96 13.21 -13.42
C ARG A 270 0.59 12.67 -13.05
N SER A 271 0.39 12.41 -11.77
CA SER A 271 -0.90 11.90 -11.28
C SER A 271 -1.27 12.57 -9.96
N PRO A 272 -2.45 13.20 -9.85
CA PRO A 272 -2.94 13.73 -8.58
C PRO A 272 -2.99 12.69 -7.46
N LEU A 273 -3.28 11.42 -7.81
CA LEU A 273 -3.28 10.31 -6.85
C LEU A 273 -1.91 10.06 -6.24
N LEU A 274 -0.84 10.22 -7.03
CA LEU A 274 0.54 10.10 -6.52
C LEU A 274 0.83 11.21 -5.51
N GLY A 275 0.49 12.46 -5.81
CA GLY A 275 0.67 13.58 -4.89
C GLY A 275 -0.07 13.37 -3.56
N ILE A 276 -1.31 12.91 -3.60
CA ILE A 276 -2.09 12.56 -2.41
C ILE A 276 -1.45 11.38 -1.66
N HIS A 277 -1.05 10.31 -2.36
CA HIS A 277 -0.37 9.15 -1.78
C HIS A 277 0.86 9.56 -0.98
N VAL A 278 1.79 10.28 -1.61
CA VAL A 278 3.04 10.72 -0.99
C VAL A 278 2.77 11.60 0.22
N SER A 279 1.85 12.56 0.09
CA SER A 279 1.51 13.48 1.19
C SER A 279 0.95 12.76 2.41
N VAL A 280 0.05 11.80 2.21
CA VAL A 280 -0.55 10.99 3.29
C VAL A 280 0.52 10.10 3.96
N ILE A 281 1.42 9.48 3.19
CA ILE A 281 2.53 8.69 3.72
C ILE A 281 3.49 9.58 4.54
N MET A 282 3.84 10.75 4.04
CA MET A 282 4.74 11.67 4.77
C MET A 282 4.13 12.16 6.08
N MET A 283 2.83 12.44 6.10
CA MET A 283 2.12 12.77 7.34
C MET A 283 2.17 11.60 8.34
N ALA A 284 2.00 10.36 7.89
CA ALA A 284 2.16 9.18 8.73
C ALA A 284 3.58 9.09 9.31
N TYR A 285 4.61 9.29 8.48
CA TYR A 285 6.01 9.23 8.90
C TYR A 285 6.38 10.32 9.92
N VAL A 286 5.83 11.53 9.80
CA VAL A 286 6.00 12.58 10.83
C VAL A 286 5.44 12.14 12.17
N LEU A 287 4.25 11.55 12.20
CA LEU A 287 3.67 11.05 13.45
C LEU A 287 4.48 9.87 14.03
N LEU A 288 4.99 8.98 13.20
CA LEU A 288 5.89 7.89 13.64
C LEU A 288 7.21 8.46 14.15
N PHE A 289 7.76 9.50 13.54
CA PHE A 289 8.94 10.21 14.05
C PHE A 289 8.66 10.86 15.41
N CYS A 290 7.49 11.45 15.64
CA CYS A 290 7.11 11.94 16.95
C CYS A 290 7.09 10.81 18.01
N THR A 291 6.70 9.59 17.63
CA THR A 291 6.77 8.44 18.55
C THR A 291 8.21 8.02 18.85
N LEU A 292 9.13 8.12 17.88
CA LEU A 292 10.57 7.95 18.10
C LEU A 292 11.10 8.98 19.10
N VAL A 293 10.79 10.26 18.90
CA VAL A 293 11.21 11.35 19.80
C VAL A 293 10.70 11.11 21.23
N CYS A 294 9.42 10.72 21.38
CA CYS A 294 8.88 10.31 22.67
C CYS A 294 9.64 9.12 23.27
N GLY A 295 10.03 8.16 22.44
CA GLY A 295 10.81 6.99 22.86
C GLY A 295 12.19 7.37 23.39
N ILE A 296 12.92 8.22 22.66
CA ILE A 296 14.23 8.74 23.07
C ILE A 296 14.11 9.56 24.37
N ALA A 297 13.11 10.45 24.45
CA ALA A 297 12.86 11.25 25.64
C ALA A 297 12.53 10.36 26.86
N ALA A 298 11.78 9.28 26.68
CA ALA A 298 11.47 8.32 27.73
C ALA A 298 12.73 7.57 28.22
N GLU A 299 13.61 7.16 27.30
CA GLU A 299 14.88 6.50 27.64
C GLU A 299 15.80 7.46 28.41
N VAL A 300 15.88 8.74 28.04
CA VAL A 300 16.62 9.77 28.79
C VAL A 300 16.04 9.97 30.20
N GLN A 301 14.70 10.02 30.32
CA GLN A 301 14.06 10.13 31.66
C GLN A 301 14.26 8.90 32.52
N HIS A 302 14.19 7.71 31.90
CA HIS A 302 14.48 6.45 32.60
C HIS A 302 15.89 6.42 33.21
N ARG A 303 16.91 6.80 32.45
CA ARG A 303 18.29 6.90 32.90
C ARG A 303 18.49 7.93 34.02
N ARG A 304 17.71 9.04 33.99
CA ARG A 304 17.85 10.13 35.00
C ARG A 304 17.03 9.89 36.26
N ARG A 305 15.85 9.28 36.18
CA ARG A 305 14.86 9.24 37.27
C ARG A 305 14.25 7.87 37.54
N GLY A 306 14.71 6.83 36.82
CA GLY A 306 14.15 5.47 36.92
C GLY A 306 12.79 5.29 36.28
N ASP A 307 12.26 4.06 36.35
CA ASP A 307 11.04 3.62 35.67
C ASP A 307 9.74 4.30 36.13
N HIS A 308 9.71 4.82 37.36
CA HIS A 308 8.51 5.39 37.99
C HIS A 308 8.29 6.87 37.69
N SER A 309 9.02 7.45 36.71
CA SER A 309 8.85 8.83 36.34
C SER A 309 7.47 9.07 35.72
N ARG A 310 6.69 10.01 36.27
CA ARG A 310 5.40 10.45 35.74
C ARG A 310 5.51 10.89 34.26
N ALA A 311 6.67 11.44 33.88
CA ALA A 311 6.94 11.88 32.52
C ALA A 311 6.92 10.69 31.52
N ILE A 312 7.48 9.52 31.90
CA ILE A 312 7.46 8.32 31.05
C ILE A 312 6.01 7.88 30.76
N GLY A 313 5.14 7.90 31.77
CA GLY A 313 3.72 7.61 31.60
C GLY A 313 3.01 8.60 30.67
N GLN A 314 3.34 9.90 30.74
CA GLN A 314 2.78 10.91 29.84
C GLN A 314 3.27 10.72 28.40
N LEU A 315 4.57 10.45 28.19
CA LEU A 315 5.15 10.14 26.88
C LEU A 315 4.52 8.87 26.28
N TYR A 316 4.25 7.85 27.11
CA TYR A 316 3.56 6.63 26.66
C TYR A 316 2.16 6.94 26.12
N VAL A 317 1.37 7.76 26.82
CA VAL A 317 0.04 8.16 26.35
C VAL A 317 0.14 8.99 25.08
N ALA A 318 1.10 9.93 24.99
CA ALA A 318 1.35 10.73 23.81
C ALA A 318 1.71 9.86 22.60
N SER A 319 2.67 8.93 22.75
CA SER A 319 3.04 7.98 21.68
C SER A 319 1.84 7.18 21.20
N ARG A 320 1.01 6.66 22.12
CA ARG A 320 -0.17 5.89 21.73
C ARG A 320 -1.23 6.73 21.04
N LEU A 321 -1.43 7.98 21.44
CA LEU A 321 -2.35 8.90 20.75
C LEU A 321 -1.90 9.20 19.33
N MET A 322 -0.59 9.28 19.07
CA MET A 322 -0.02 9.52 17.74
C MET A 322 0.04 8.24 16.89
N LEU A 323 0.26 7.07 17.50
CA LEU A 323 0.31 5.80 16.76
C LEU A 323 -1.01 5.46 16.06
N TYR A 324 -2.17 5.78 16.63
CA TYR A 324 -3.46 5.50 15.98
C TYR A 324 -3.61 6.24 14.65
N PRO A 325 -3.53 7.58 14.59
CA PRO A 325 -3.61 8.28 13.32
C PRO A 325 -2.43 7.95 12.40
N ALA A 326 -1.21 7.76 12.93
CA ALA A 326 -0.06 7.38 12.12
C ALA A 326 -0.30 6.09 11.34
N LEU A 327 -0.78 5.02 12.01
CA LEU A 327 -1.06 3.75 11.35
C LEU A 327 -2.23 3.87 10.37
N MET A 328 -3.29 4.62 10.73
CA MET A 328 -4.42 4.83 9.81
C MET A 328 -3.99 5.58 8.54
N LEU A 329 -3.18 6.62 8.68
CA LEU A 329 -2.62 7.35 7.54
C LEU A 329 -1.66 6.48 6.72
N LEU A 330 -0.81 5.67 7.37
CA LEU A 330 0.07 4.75 6.66
C LEU A 330 -0.73 3.74 5.83
N MET A 331 -1.77 3.13 6.41
CA MET A 331 -2.66 2.24 5.67
C MET A 331 -3.37 2.97 4.52
N ALA A 332 -3.94 4.15 4.78
CA ALA A 332 -4.60 4.95 3.75
C ALA A 332 -3.63 5.27 2.60
N GLY A 333 -2.41 5.71 2.94
CA GLY A 333 -1.38 6.01 1.95
C GLY A 333 -1.02 4.78 1.11
N ILE A 334 -0.76 3.61 1.72
CA ILE A 334 -0.47 2.37 1.01
C ILE A 334 -1.58 2.05 0.00
N PHE A 335 -2.85 2.11 0.40
CA PHE A 335 -3.95 1.74 -0.48
C PHE A 335 -4.27 2.82 -1.53
N ILE A 336 -4.07 4.11 -1.25
CA ILE A 336 -4.11 5.16 -2.28
C ILE A 336 -3.01 4.90 -3.33
N GLY A 337 -1.81 4.54 -2.90
CA GLY A 337 -0.72 4.14 -3.79
C GLY A 337 -1.07 2.90 -4.62
N ALA A 338 -1.73 1.90 -4.04
CA ALA A 338 -2.21 0.73 -4.75
C ALA A 338 -3.27 1.09 -5.82
N VAL A 339 -4.17 2.04 -5.54
CA VAL A 339 -5.14 2.56 -6.53
C VAL A 339 -4.39 3.26 -7.66
N TRP A 340 -3.42 4.12 -7.34
CA TRP A 340 -2.59 4.76 -8.35
C TRP A 340 -1.84 3.76 -9.20
N ALA A 341 -1.19 2.76 -8.62
CA ALA A 341 -0.50 1.69 -9.34
C ALA A 341 -1.44 0.91 -10.28
N ASN A 342 -2.68 0.67 -9.84
CA ASN A 342 -3.68 0.02 -10.69
C ASN A 342 -4.12 0.90 -11.88
N VAL A 343 -4.13 2.22 -11.73
CA VAL A 343 -4.44 3.15 -12.82
C VAL A 343 -3.25 3.32 -13.76
N SER A 344 -2.03 3.37 -13.23
CA SER A 344 -0.82 3.65 -14.01
C SER A 344 -0.25 2.39 -14.68
N TRP A 345 -0.27 1.24 -14.00
CA TRP A 345 0.42 0.01 -14.43
C TRP A 345 -0.47 -1.23 -14.56
N GLY A 346 -1.76 -1.11 -14.28
CA GLY A 346 -2.73 -2.20 -14.42
C GLY A 346 -2.74 -3.23 -13.27
N ARG A 347 -2.00 -3.00 -12.22
CA ARG A 347 -1.92 -3.86 -11.03
C ARG A 347 -1.84 -3.02 -9.78
N TYR A 348 -2.59 -3.37 -8.72
CA TYR A 348 -2.52 -2.62 -7.47
C TYR A 348 -1.40 -3.05 -6.54
N TRP A 349 -0.71 -4.11 -6.85
CA TRP A 349 0.42 -4.60 -6.07
C TRP A 349 1.42 -5.27 -6.99
N GLY A 350 2.63 -4.78 -7.01
CA GLY A 350 3.70 -5.26 -7.88
C GLY A 350 4.80 -6.03 -7.16
N TRP A 351 4.70 -6.15 -5.83
CA TRP A 351 5.76 -6.68 -4.97
C TRP A 351 7.07 -5.90 -5.08
N ASP A 352 6.99 -4.63 -5.46
CA ASP A 352 8.15 -3.74 -5.46
C ASP A 352 8.71 -3.60 -4.04
N PRO A 353 10.04 -3.50 -3.85
CA PRO A 353 10.63 -3.37 -2.53
C PRO A 353 10.03 -2.26 -1.66
N LYS A 354 9.59 -1.14 -2.26
CA LYS A 354 8.97 -0.03 -1.54
C LYS A 354 7.57 -0.38 -1.01
N GLU A 355 6.78 -1.09 -1.81
CA GLU A 355 5.48 -1.63 -1.38
C GLU A 355 5.65 -2.64 -0.24
N VAL A 356 6.61 -3.55 -0.39
CA VAL A 356 6.92 -4.59 0.60
C VAL A 356 7.36 -3.98 1.92
N TRP A 357 8.27 -3.00 1.92
CA TRP A 357 8.72 -2.34 3.14
C TRP A 357 7.65 -1.45 3.78
N ALA A 358 6.74 -0.85 2.98
CA ALA A 358 5.58 -0.14 3.52
C ALA A 358 4.63 -1.11 4.25
N LEU A 359 4.39 -2.31 3.70
CA LEU A 359 3.61 -3.37 4.35
C LEU A 359 4.30 -3.87 5.63
N ILE A 360 5.62 -4.11 5.61
CA ILE A 360 6.40 -4.49 6.79
C ILE A 360 6.26 -3.42 7.88
N THR A 361 6.42 -2.15 7.54
CA THR A 361 6.28 -1.03 8.46
C THR A 361 4.88 -0.99 9.07
N MET A 362 3.85 -1.19 8.25
CA MET A 362 2.46 -1.28 8.72
C MET A 362 2.27 -2.43 9.72
N LEU A 363 2.75 -3.63 9.43
CA LEU A 363 2.62 -4.80 10.31
C LEU A 363 3.35 -4.58 11.65
N ILE A 364 4.55 -4.02 11.61
CA ILE A 364 5.35 -3.72 12.81
C ILE A 364 4.64 -2.68 13.67
N TYR A 365 4.19 -1.55 13.12
CA TYR A 365 3.50 -0.53 13.90
C TYR A 365 2.06 -0.87 14.28
N ALA A 366 1.45 -1.89 13.65
CA ALA A 366 0.16 -2.43 14.10
C ALA A 366 0.28 -3.21 15.42
N ALA A 367 1.41 -3.88 15.68
CA ALA A 367 1.60 -4.72 16.87
C ALA A 367 1.33 -3.99 18.20
N PRO A 368 1.87 -2.79 18.46
CA PRO A 368 1.62 -2.05 19.71
C PRO A 368 0.15 -1.69 19.96
N LEU A 369 -0.66 -1.55 18.91
CA LEU A 369 -2.08 -1.25 19.06
C LEU A 369 -2.88 -2.44 19.60
N HIS A 370 -2.30 -3.64 19.56
CA HIS A 370 -2.88 -4.87 20.12
C HIS A 370 -2.40 -5.14 21.56
N SER A 371 -2.12 -4.12 22.36
CA SER A 371 -1.61 -4.25 23.73
C SER A 371 -2.50 -5.10 24.66
N ARG A 372 -3.80 -5.23 24.39
CA ARG A 372 -4.67 -6.17 25.14
C ARG A 372 -4.33 -7.63 24.86
N SER A 373 -3.96 -7.94 23.63
CA SER A 373 -3.54 -9.30 23.22
C SER A 373 -2.06 -9.53 23.51
N MET A 374 -1.25 -8.48 23.45
CA MET A 374 0.19 -8.48 23.72
C MET A 374 0.51 -7.56 24.91
N PRO A 375 0.37 -8.02 26.18
CA PRO A 375 0.51 -7.17 27.37
C PRO A 375 1.88 -6.54 27.53
N TRP A 376 2.90 -7.05 26.84
CA TRP A 376 4.24 -6.46 26.82
C TRP A 376 4.20 -4.99 26.38
N PHE A 377 3.36 -4.65 25.37
CA PHE A 377 3.16 -3.27 24.92
C PHE A 377 2.35 -2.38 25.87
N ALA A 378 1.79 -2.93 26.93
CA ALA A 378 1.18 -2.14 28.02
C ALA A 378 2.22 -1.53 28.96
N ARG A 379 3.47 -2.02 28.90
CA ARG A 379 4.59 -1.50 29.71
C ARG A 379 5.18 -0.27 29.00
N PRO A 380 5.22 0.92 29.64
CA PRO A 380 5.67 2.15 28.97
C PRO A 380 7.04 2.05 28.31
N MET A 381 8.07 1.59 29.04
CA MET A 381 9.42 1.48 28.47
C MET A 381 9.53 0.43 27.37
N ALA A 382 8.75 -0.65 27.43
CA ALA A 382 8.74 -1.65 26.36
C ALA A 382 8.20 -1.07 25.05
N LEU A 383 7.11 -0.29 25.12
CA LEU A 383 6.58 0.43 23.96
C LEU A 383 7.60 1.42 23.40
N HIS A 384 8.21 2.24 24.25
CA HIS A 384 9.17 3.25 23.82
C HIS A 384 10.38 2.65 23.12
N ARG A 385 11.01 1.63 23.72
CA ARG A 385 12.13 0.90 23.08
C ARG A 385 11.73 0.23 21.78
N TYR A 386 10.52 -0.32 21.73
CA TYR A 386 9.98 -0.87 20.48
C TYR A 386 9.84 0.19 19.40
N CYS A 387 9.26 1.36 19.69
CA CYS A 387 9.09 2.45 18.73
C CYS A 387 10.43 2.99 18.23
N ILE A 388 11.47 3.02 19.06
CA ILE A 388 12.82 3.41 18.63
C ILE A 388 13.34 2.43 17.57
N VAL A 389 13.26 1.12 17.82
CA VAL A 389 13.72 0.10 16.88
C VAL A 389 12.82 0.04 15.63
N ALA A 390 11.51 0.13 15.82
CA ALA A 390 10.54 0.10 14.74
C ALA A 390 10.77 1.22 13.71
N PHE A 391 11.29 2.37 14.13
CA PHE A 391 11.55 3.48 13.20
C PHE A 391 12.61 3.16 12.13
N LEU A 392 13.45 2.16 12.36
CA LEU A 392 14.36 1.65 11.33
C LEU A 392 13.62 1.16 10.08
N THR A 393 12.39 0.65 10.23
CA THR A 393 11.58 0.25 9.07
C THR A 393 11.11 1.44 8.24
N VAL A 394 10.83 2.58 8.87
CA VAL A 394 10.52 3.84 8.17
C VAL A 394 11.76 4.32 7.39
N LEU A 395 12.93 4.32 8.03
CA LEU A 395 14.18 4.69 7.38
C LEU A 395 14.50 3.76 6.21
N MET A 396 14.25 2.45 6.39
CA MET A 396 14.44 1.48 5.31
C MET A 396 13.47 1.71 4.16
N THR A 397 12.18 1.96 4.44
CA THR A 397 11.18 2.22 3.40
C THR A 397 11.51 3.50 2.60
N TYR A 398 11.97 4.55 3.28
CA TYR A 398 12.20 5.85 2.64
C TYR A 398 13.59 5.96 1.97
N PHE A 399 14.65 5.62 2.71
CA PHE A 399 16.02 5.72 2.24
C PHE A 399 16.58 4.39 1.75
N GLY A 400 16.40 3.32 2.53
CA GLY A 400 17.02 2.03 2.26
C GLY A 400 16.59 1.45 0.91
N VAL A 401 15.32 1.54 0.58
CA VAL A 401 14.82 1.08 -0.73
C VAL A 401 15.44 1.89 -1.87
N ASN A 402 15.44 3.21 -1.77
CA ASN A 402 15.96 4.07 -2.84
C ASN A 402 17.45 3.88 -3.09
N PHE A 403 18.26 3.78 -2.02
CA PHE A 403 19.71 3.75 -2.14
C PHE A 403 20.33 2.35 -2.09
N LEU A 404 19.66 1.36 -1.49
CA LEU A 404 20.24 0.04 -1.27
C LEU A 404 19.56 -1.05 -2.10
N LEU A 405 18.23 -1.05 -2.25
CA LEU A 405 17.49 -2.13 -2.91
C LEU A 405 17.19 -1.82 -4.38
N GLY A 406 16.82 -0.60 -4.71
CA GLY A 406 16.29 -0.24 -6.03
C GLY A 406 14.83 -0.66 -6.19
N GLY A 407 14.33 -0.69 -7.45
CA GLY A 407 12.96 -1.04 -7.79
C GLY A 407 12.33 -0.02 -8.74
N ILE A 408 11.10 -0.28 -9.19
CA ILE A 408 10.37 0.61 -10.12
C ILE A 408 10.00 1.97 -9.50
N HIS A 409 10.04 2.06 -8.17
CA HIS A 409 9.81 3.31 -7.42
C HIS A 409 11.10 4.03 -7.03
N SER A 410 12.29 3.57 -7.46
CA SER A 410 13.53 4.29 -7.25
C SER A 410 13.72 5.30 -8.38
N TYR A 411 13.34 6.54 -8.15
CA TYR A 411 13.47 7.68 -9.08
C TYR A 411 14.72 8.54 -8.76
N ALA A 412 15.70 7.98 -8.05
CA ALA A 412 16.94 8.67 -7.69
C ALA A 412 18.01 8.42 -8.75
#